data_9638c7880bc60a5e7b7bb56c61c18a19
#
_entry.id   9638c7880bc60a5e7b7bb56c61c18a19
#
_cell.length_a   1.000
_cell.length_b   1.000
_cell.length_c   1.000
_cell.angle_alpha   90.00
_cell.angle_beta   90.00
_cell.angle_gamma   90.00
#
_symmetry.space_group_name_H-M   'P 1'
#
loop_
_entity.id
_entity.type
_entity.pdbx_description
1 polymer ?
#
loop_
_entity_poly.entity_id
_entity_poly.type
_entity_poly.pdbx_seq_one_letter_code
_entity_poly.pdbx_strand_id
1 'polypeptide(L)'
;MFFKKMTAIGAAACAAVMVATEAGAAAFQLTEQSVVTLGRAYSGAGITGDDVSAPFYNPAAMVFLPGTQVQFGVIGVTMNQVLKLDANGEKNDGQNKTEFLPNFYITHQVNDNWWVGLGVTTPFGLSTSYGQYSHGNWNYGNRGTEAELFDIDINPCFAWKPNDFFSFGGGISLQYAKAKLGLDAFNPYPASEKNPYGRSATNPNGYMGHGEETGDSWAWGWNVGILLRPTEKTRFSISYRSAVKHKATGHFKFSNPYFSGKYPSKVTIKTPDTVYASGLWEATNNLTLTGTIRWAKWQNCHEWTLRQSGVPAIPALSALNNIDIRHHYRNTWLFALGADYKINDQWTVRGGVAYEECAVDDQSYRVATIPDGDRLFLSLGASYNFDKHWSVDTALLWVQGLGTSEFYQYDHTDNPKSKRIGKWSTQHSLIYGLQLRYKF
;
A
#
# COMPACT_ATOMS: atom_id res chain seq x y z
N MET A 1 -7.56 -34.63 -15.19
CA MET A 1 -8.60 -33.69 -15.58
C MET A 1 -8.70 -32.49 -14.62
N PHE A 2 -8.44 -32.67 -13.35
CA PHE A 2 -8.45 -31.65 -12.28
C PHE A 2 -7.40 -30.55 -12.49
N PHE A 3 -6.14 -30.88 -12.79
CA PHE A 3 -5.04 -29.91 -13.02
C PHE A 3 -5.28 -28.98 -14.23
N LYS A 4 -5.93 -29.44 -15.29
CA LYS A 4 -6.25 -28.57 -16.46
C LYS A 4 -7.36 -27.54 -16.18
N LYS A 5 -8.24 -27.79 -15.22
CA LYS A 5 -9.27 -26.83 -14.81
C LYS A 5 -8.70 -25.78 -13.85
N MET A 6 -7.73 -26.16 -12.99
CA MET A 6 -7.06 -25.21 -12.10
C MET A 6 -6.17 -24.19 -12.84
N THR A 7 -5.47 -24.63 -13.92
CA THR A 7 -4.66 -23.71 -14.75
C THR A 7 -5.51 -22.68 -15.49
N ALA A 8 -6.74 -23.01 -15.87
CA ALA A 8 -7.63 -22.06 -16.54
C ALA A 8 -8.21 -20.99 -15.56
N ILE A 9 -8.52 -21.36 -14.32
CA ILE A 9 -8.99 -20.44 -13.29
C ILE A 9 -7.86 -19.52 -12.79
N GLY A 10 -6.66 -20.08 -12.60
CA GLY A 10 -5.47 -19.28 -12.22
C GLY A 10 -5.06 -18.27 -13.30
N ALA A 11 -5.12 -18.65 -14.58
CA ALA A 11 -4.80 -17.76 -15.70
C ALA A 11 -5.85 -16.64 -15.89
N ALA A 12 -7.13 -16.92 -15.63
CA ALA A 12 -8.20 -15.90 -15.68
C ALA A 12 -8.09 -14.91 -14.51
N ALA A 13 -7.69 -15.35 -13.32
CA ALA A 13 -7.45 -14.48 -12.18
C ALA A 13 -6.23 -13.56 -12.40
N CYS A 14 -5.16 -14.04 -13.04
CA CYS A 14 -3.99 -13.23 -13.40
C CYS A 14 -4.29 -12.19 -14.52
N ALA A 15 -5.25 -12.45 -15.41
CA ALA A 15 -5.59 -11.53 -16.50
C ALA A 15 -6.47 -10.33 -16.05
N ALA A 16 -7.11 -10.40 -14.89
CA ALA A 16 -7.95 -9.32 -14.33
C ALA A 16 -7.15 -8.25 -13.53
N VAL A 17 -5.83 -8.38 -13.40
CA VAL A 17 -4.97 -7.61 -12.48
C VAL A 17 -4.30 -6.42 -13.16
N MET A 18 -4.88 -5.80 -14.16
CA MET A 18 -4.29 -4.60 -14.77
C MET A 18 -5.07 -3.33 -14.46
N VAL A 19 -5.13 -2.93 -13.19
CA VAL A 19 -5.48 -1.53 -12.81
C VAL A 19 -4.69 -1.16 -11.57
N ALA A 20 -3.88 -0.13 -11.68
CA ALA A 20 -3.02 0.38 -10.62
C ALA A 20 -3.79 1.33 -9.68
N THR A 21 -3.35 1.47 -8.48
CA THR A 21 -4.05 1.57 -7.23
C THR A 21 -3.63 2.72 -6.35
N GLU A 22 -4.55 3.27 -5.57
CA GLU A 22 -4.24 4.02 -4.35
C GLU A 22 -5.06 3.56 -3.16
N ALA A 23 -4.40 3.43 -2.04
CA ALA A 23 -5.07 3.25 -0.76
C ALA A 23 -4.42 4.11 0.32
N GLY A 24 -5.24 4.66 1.19
CA GLY A 24 -4.77 5.48 2.30
C GLY A 24 -4.26 4.62 3.47
N ALA A 25 -3.09 3.99 3.33
CA ALA A 25 -2.36 3.38 4.43
C ALA A 25 -1.14 4.22 4.82
N ALA A 26 -0.41 3.90 5.90
CA ALA A 26 0.82 4.61 6.23
C ALA A 26 1.74 4.61 5.01
N ALA A 27 2.11 5.80 4.54
CA ALA A 27 2.80 6.03 3.28
C ALA A 27 2.11 5.36 2.07
N PHE A 28 2.58 4.20 1.62
CA PHE A 28 2.07 3.47 0.44
C PHE A 28 1.82 1.97 0.71
N GLN A 29 1.74 1.55 1.98
CA GLN A 29 1.39 0.16 2.34
C GLN A 29 -0.11 -0.04 2.28
N LEU A 30 -0.55 -1.14 1.65
CA LEU A 30 -1.93 -1.56 1.54
C LEU A 30 -2.23 -2.68 2.55
N THR A 31 -3.07 -2.38 3.53
CA THR A 31 -3.51 -3.37 4.54
C THR A 31 -4.74 -4.15 4.05
N GLU A 32 -5.35 -3.70 2.98
CA GLU A 32 -6.59 -4.13 2.35
C GLU A 32 -6.42 -5.43 1.56
N GLN A 33 -6.11 -6.54 2.26
CA GLN A 33 -5.86 -7.84 1.61
C GLN A 33 -6.94 -8.89 1.87
N SER A 34 -8.02 -8.52 2.61
CA SER A 34 -9.18 -9.36 2.86
C SER A 34 -10.40 -8.50 3.20
N VAL A 35 -11.55 -8.84 2.64
CA VAL A 35 -12.82 -8.17 2.94
C VAL A 35 -13.29 -8.49 4.36
N VAL A 36 -13.00 -9.68 4.86
CA VAL A 36 -13.35 -10.08 6.22
C VAL A 36 -12.56 -9.27 7.25
N THR A 37 -11.24 -9.13 7.07
CA THR A 37 -10.43 -8.28 7.97
C THR A 37 -10.75 -6.79 7.81
N LEU A 38 -11.08 -6.34 6.59
CA LEU A 38 -11.56 -4.97 6.33
C LEU A 38 -12.80 -4.66 7.19
N GLY A 39 -13.76 -5.59 7.26
CA GLY A 39 -14.98 -5.45 8.06
C GLY A 39 -14.74 -5.35 9.57
N ARG A 40 -13.53 -5.64 10.05
CA ARG A 40 -13.09 -5.50 11.46
C ARG A 40 -12.01 -4.42 11.64
N ALA A 41 -11.83 -3.52 10.69
CA ALA A 41 -10.75 -2.54 10.68
C ALA A 41 -9.37 -3.19 10.89
N TYR A 42 -9.13 -4.32 10.22
CA TYR A 42 -7.91 -5.15 10.27
C TYR A 42 -7.64 -5.89 11.60
N SER A 43 -8.57 -5.82 12.54
CA SER A 43 -8.50 -6.61 13.78
C SER A 43 -8.63 -8.11 13.48
N GLY A 44 -7.90 -8.95 14.21
CA GLY A 44 -7.88 -10.39 14.00
C GLY A 44 -7.15 -10.85 12.74
N ALA A 45 -6.33 -10.00 12.14
CA ALA A 45 -5.51 -10.35 10.99
C ALA A 45 -4.61 -11.56 11.29
N GLY A 46 -4.71 -12.60 10.46
CA GLY A 46 -3.89 -13.81 10.57
C GLY A 46 -4.12 -14.67 11.82
N ILE A 47 -5.35 -14.68 12.40
CA ILE A 47 -5.65 -15.50 13.58
C ILE A 47 -7.02 -16.16 13.53
N THR A 48 -7.96 -15.62 12.77
CA THR A 48 -9.38 -16.04 12.84
C THR A 48 -9.64 -17.37 12.14
N GLY A 49 -9.11 -17.55 10.94
CA GLY A 49 -9.40 -18.72 10.10
C GLY A 49 -10.83 -18.74 9.55
N ASP A 50 -11.47 -17.57 9.50
CA ASP A 50 -12.81 -17.38 8.96
C ASP A 50 -12.81 -16.94 7.50
N ASP A 51 -11.63 -16.71 6.94
CA ASP A 51 -11.37 -16.51 5.51
C ASP A 51 -10.01 -17.12 5.08
N VAL A 52 -9.70 -17.09 3.78
CA VAL A 52 -8.53 -17.76 3.21
C VAL A 52 -7.30 -16.84 3.15
N SER A 53 -7.32 -15.67 3.79
CA SER A 53 -6.23 -14.67 3.74
C SER A 53 -5.02 -14.99 4.63
N ALA A 54 -5.03 -16.11 5.34
CA ALA A 54 -3.92 -16.57 6.17
C ALA A 54 -2.55 -16.55 5.45
N PRO A 55 -2.41 -16.95 4.19
CA PRO A 55 -1.14 -16.84 3.47
C PRO A 55 -0.48 -15.46 3.53
N PHE A 56 -1.27 -14.40 3.50
CA PHE A 56 -0.76 -13.04 3.58
C PHE A 56 -0.43 -12.62 5.02
N TYR A 57 -1.42 -12.69 5.93
CA TYR A 57 -1.26 -12.11 7.27
C TYR A 57 -0.43 -12.99 8.21
N ASN A 58 -0.69 -14.31 8.23
CA ASN A 58 0.02 -15.28 9.06
C ASN A 58 -0.18 -16.70 8.52
N PRO A 59 0.79 -17.29 7.81
CA PRO A 59 0.65 -18.64 7.27
C PRO A 59 0.29 -19.72 8.32
N ALA A 60 0.72 -19.54 9.58
CA ALA A 60 0.40 -20.49 10.64
C ALA A 60 -1.10 -20.66 10.91
N ALA A 61 -1.92 -19.66 10.53
CA ALA A 61 -3.38 -19.71 10.70
C ALA A 61 -4.10 -20.58 9.65
N MET A 62 -3.42 -21.04 8.61
CA MET A 62 -3.99 -22.01 7.64
C MET A 62 -4.47 -23.28 8.30
N VAL A 63 -3.99 -23.62 9.49
CA VAL A 63 -4.40 -24.82 10.25
C VAL A 63 -5.89 -24.80 10.64
N PHE A 64 -6.55 -23.65 10.55
CA PHE A 64 -8.00 -23.52 10.77
C PHE A 64 -8.81 -23.64 9.47
N LEU A 65 -8.17 -23.88 8.33
CA LEU A 65 -8.79 -23.99 7.01
C LEU A 65 -8.79 -25.45 6.55
N PRO A 66 -9.77 -26.27 6.96
CA PRO A 66 -9.81 -27.68 6.61
C PRO A 66 -10.11 -27.89 5.13
N GLY A 67 -9.57 -28.96 4.56
CA GLY A 67 -9.76 -29.34 3.16
C GLY A 67 -9.08 -28.39 2.18
N THR A 68 -9.71 -28.17 1.03
CA THR A 68 -9.25 -27.19 0.04
C THR A 68 -10.21 -26.01 0.03
N GLN A 69 -9.67 -24.80 0.13
CA GLN A 69 -10.45 -23.58 0.11
C GLN A 69 -9.87 -22.56 -0.87
N VAL A 70 -10.73 -21.86 -1.59
CA VAL A 70 -10.36 -20.81 -2.55
C VAL A 70 -11.14 -19.55 -2.23
N GLN A 71 -10.49 -18.42 -2.39
CA GLN A 71 -11.06 -17.09 -2.18
C GLN A 71 -10.64 -16.16 -3.30
N PHE A 72 -11.60 -15.36 -3.76
CA PHE A 72 -11.34 -14.22 -4.63
C PHE A 72 -12.06 -13.00 -4.04
N GLY A 73 -11.34 -11.90 -3.89
CA GLY A 73 -11.86 -10.64 -3.39
C GLY A 73 -11.45 -9.46 -4.26
N VAL A 74 -12.28 -8.43 -4.23
CA VAL A 74 -12.00 -7.11 -4.82
C VAL A 74 -12.33 -6.06 -3.79
N ILE A 75 -11.40 -5.17 -3.53
CA ILE A 75 -11.56 -4.05 -2.60
C ILE A 75 -11.42 -2.75 -3.38
N GLY A 76 -12.46 -1.91 -3.35
CA GLY A 76 -12.44 -0.57 -3.92
C GLY A 76 -12.02 0.45 -2.87
N VAL A 77 -11.07 1.32 -3.22
CA VAL A 77 -10.61 2.42 -2.37
C VAL A 77 -10.90 3.72 -3.08
N THR A 78 -11.80 4.51 -2.52
CA THR A 78 -12.14 5.85 -3.00
C THR A 78 -11.52 6.87 -2.07
N MET A 79 -10.51 7.58 -2.57
CA MET A 79 -9.87 8.66 -1.82
C MET A 79 -10.59 9.98 -2.03
N ASN A 80 -10.61 10.81 -1.00
CA ASN A 80 -11.03 12.20 -1.08
C ASN A 80 -10.01 13.05 -0.33
N GLN A 81 -9.07 13.61 -1.08
CA GLN A 81 -8.01 14.46 -0.57
C GLN A 81 -7.98 15.75 -1.36
N VAL A 82 -7.81 16.86 -0.69
CA VAL A 82 -7.73 18.18 -1.34
C VAL A 82 -6.57 18.95 -0.74
N LEU A 83 -5.51 19.14 -1.52
CA LEU A 83 -4.42 20.04 -1.19
C LEU A 83 -4.81 21.48 -1.51
N LYS A 84 -4.67 22.37 -0.54
CA LYS A 84 -4.90 23.81 -0.70
C LYS A 84 -3.60 24.57 -0.54
N LEU A 85 -3.24 25.41 -1.52
CA LEU A 85 -2.06 26.26 -1.49
C LEU A 85 -2.31 27.54 -0.65
N ASP A 86 -1.31 27.95 0.14
CA ASP A 86 -1.38 29.17 0.95
C ASP A 86 -1.28 30.45 0.11
N ALA A 87 -0.52 30.40 -1.00
CA ALA A 87 -0.19 31.60 -1.78
C ALA A 87 -1.42 32.24 -2.47
N ASN A 88 -2.35 31.43 -2.95
CA ASN A 88 -3.50 31.89 -3.74
C ASN A 88 -4.80 31.19 -3.35
N GLY A 89 -4.77 30.28 -2.38
CA GLY A 89 -5.93 29.48 -1.97
C GLY A 89 -6.39 28.45 -2.98
N GLU A 90 -5.62 28.22 -4.05
CA GLU A 90 -5.91 27.22 -5.07
C GLU A 90 -5.98 25.81 -4.48
N LYS A 91 -6.89 25.00 -5.01
CA LYS A 91 -7.14 23.64 -4.55
C LYS A 91 -6.88 22.64 -5.68
N ASN A 92 -6.32 21.49 -5.31
CA ASN A 92 -6.15 20.36 -6.20
C ASN A 92 -6.40 19.06 -5.43
N ASP A 93 -7.15 18.16 -6.04
CA ASP A 93 -7.55 16.91 -5.42
C ASP A 93 -6.60 15.74 -5.76
N GLY A 94 -5.54 15.97 -6.53
CA GLY A 94 -4.63 14.92 -6.95
C GLY A 94 -5.27 13.87 -7.84
N GLN A 95 -6.37 14.22 -8.54
CA GLN A 95 -7.19 13.31 -9.36
C GLN A 95 -7.75 12.14 -8.52
N ASN A 96 -8.42 12.48 -7.41
CA ASN A 96 -9.14 11.48 -6.61
C ASN A 96 -9.93 10.50 -7.49
N LYS A 97 -9.62 9.22 -7.36
CA LYS A 97 -10.20 8.11 -8.12
C LYS A 97 -10.67 7.02 -7.17
N THR A 98 -11.42 6.08 -7.70
CA THR A 98 -11.64 4.79 -7.05
C THR A 98 -10.69 3.79 -7.69
N GLU A 99 -9.89 3.15 -6.86
CA GLU A 99 -8.97 2.10 -7.28
C GLU A 99 -9.42 0.75 -6.75
N PHE A 100 -9.13 -0.32 -7.50
CA PHE A 100 -9.56 -1.67 -7.16
C PHE A 100 -8.36 -2.58 -6.88
N LEU A 101 -8.38 -3.21 -5.72
CA LEU A 101 -7.38 -4.14 -5.21
C LEU A 101 -7.93 -5.57 -5.27
N PRO A 102 -7.61 -6.34 -6.30
CA PRO A 102 -7.96 -7.74 -6.33
C PRO A 102 -7.03 -8.55 -5.41
N ASN A 103 -7.58 -9.57 -4.77
CA ASN A 103 -6.82 -10.57 -4.04
C ASN A 103 -7.33 -11.97 -4.36
N PHE A 104 -6.42 -12.93 -4.33
CA PHE A 104 -6.73 -14.33 -4.56
C PHE A 104 -5.94 -15.20 -3.58
N TYR A 105 -6.62 -16.21 -3.03
CA TYR A 105 -5.99 -17.19 -2.13
C TYR A 105 -6.49 -18.59 -2.43
N ILE A 106 -5.60 -19.54 -2.23
CA ILE A 106 -5.93 -20.95 -2.16
C ILE A 106 -5.15 -21.59 -1.01
N THR A 107 -5.83 -22.43 -0.24
CA THR A 107 -5.19 -23.28 0.79
C THR A 107 -5.63 -24.71 0.63
N HIS A 108 -4.76 -25.63 1.00
CA HIS A 108 -5.02 -27.06 0.96
C HIS A 108 -4.44 -27.74 2.20
N GLN A 109 -5.29 -28.45 2.92
CA GLN A 109 -4.88 -29.35 3.99
C GLN A 109 -4.33 -30.65 3.39
N VAL A 110 -3.01 -30.85 3.51
CA VAL A 110 -2.34 -32.04 3.00
C VAL A 110 -2.62 -33.27 3.89
N ASN A 111 -2.60 -33.03 5.21
CA ASN A 111 -2.96 -33.99 6.26
C ASN A 111 -3.26 -33.23 7.57
N ASP A 112 -3.42 -33.93 8.69
CA ASP A 112 -3.80 -33.33 9.99
C ASP A 112 -2.74 -32.36 10.55
N ASN A 113 -1.50 -32.42 10.04
CA ASN A 113 -0.38 -31.63 10.52
C ASN A 113 0.15 -30.60 9.52
N TRP A 114 -0.16 -30.73 8.21
CA TRP A 114 0.44 -29.91 7.17
C TRP A 114 -0.58 -29.26 6.24
N TRP A 115 -0.35 -28.00 5.97
CA TRP A 115 -1.10 -27.17 4.99
C TRP A 115 -0.13 -26.51 4.02
N VAL A 116 -0.60 -26.32 2.80
CA VAL A 116 0.06 -25.50 1.79
C VAL A 116 -0.90 -24.44 1.30
N GLY A 117 -0.38 -23.30 0.87
CA GLY A 117 -1.18 -22.20 0.38
C GLY A 117 -0.47 -21.33 -0.63
N LEU A 118 -1.26 -20.53 -1.33
CA LEU A 118 -0.78 -19.50 -2.25
C LEU A 118 -1.66 -18.26 -2.06
N GLY A 119 -1.03 -17.11 -1.86
CA GLY A 119 -1.66 -15.79 -1.93
C GLY A 119 -1.18 -15.03 -3.16
N VAL A 120 -2.08 -14.32 -3.83
CA VAL A 120 -1.76 -13.30 -4.84
C VAL A 120 -2.43 -12.01 -4.40
N THR A 121 -1.62 -11.02 -4.07
CA THR A 121 -2.05 -9.80 -3.37
C THR A 121 -1.34 -8.56 -3.89
N THR A 122 -1.79 -7.39 -3.45
CA THR A 122 -1.20 -6.08 -3.78
C THR A 122 -0.84 -5.36 -2.48
N PRO A 123 0.30 -5.69 -1.84
CA PRO A 123 0.66 -5.16 -0.52
C PRO A 123 1.12 -3.70 -0.51
N PHE A 124 1.49 -3.14 -1.67
CA PHE A 124 1.90 -1.75 -1.81
C PHE A 124 1.30 -1.13 -3.05
N GLY A 125 0.92 0.14 -2.95
CA GLY A 125 0.36 0.89 -4.05
C GLY A 125 0.31 2.38 -3.77
N LEU A 126 0.35 3.17 -4.83
CA LEU A 126 0.25 4.63 -4.79
C LEU A 126 -0.16 5.14 -6.16
N SER A 127 -1.06 6.11 -6.24
CA SER A 127 -1.38 6.82 -7.45
C SER A 127 -1.86 8.24 -7.11
N THR A 128 -1.05 9.26 -7.40
CA THR A 128 -1.36 10.68 -7.19
C THR A 128 -0.92 11.45 -8.40
N SER A 129 -1.77 12.32 -8.94
CA SER A 129 -1.42 13.19 -10.05
C SER A 129 -1.99 14.59 -9.87
N TYR A 130 -1.11 15.57 -9.74
CA TYR A 130 -1.49 16.99 -9.65
C TYR A 130 -1.42 17.71 -11.01
N GLY A 131 -1.03 17.01 -12.07
CA GLY A 131 -0.82 17.59 -13.39
C GLY A 131 0.52 18.31 -13.54
N GLN A 132 0.87 18.63 -14.78
CA GLN A 132 2.12 19.29 -15.13
C GLN A 132 1.93 20.80 -15.21
N TYR A 133 2.95 21.57 -14.85
CA TYR A 133 2.95 23.03 -14.93
C TYR A 133 2.67 23.56 -16.34
N SER A 134 3.21 22.91 -17.37
CA SER A 134 2.99 23.29 -18.78
C SER A 134 1.53 23.30 -19.23
N HIS A 135 0.63 22.69 -18.44
CA HIS A 135 -0.82 22.68 -18.67
C HIS A 135 -1.57 23.74 -17.85
N GLY A 136 -0.86 24.76 -17.36
CA GLY A 136 -1.45 25.90 -16.65
C GLY A 136 -1.65 25.69 -15.15
N ASN A 137 -1.14 24.60 -14.60
CA ASN A 137 -1.40 24.22 -13.22
C ASN A 137 -0.18 24.40 -12.31
N TRP A 138 -0.39 24.58 -11.07
CA TRP A 138 0.41 24.37 -9.86
C TRP A 138 1.93 24.64 -9.94
N ASN A 139 2.31 25.88 -9.80
CA ASN A 139 3.69 26.22 -9.51
C ASN A 139 3.93 26.21 -7.99
N TYR A 140 4.44 25.11 -7.45
CA TYR A 140 4.89 25.00 -6.07
C TYR A 140 6.37 24.60 -5.96
N GLY A 141 7.16 24.89 -6.99
CA GLY A 141 8.61 24.64 -7.03
C GLY A 141 8.98 23.27 -7.61
N ASN A 142 10.26 22.89 -7.49
CA ASN A 142 10.79 21.59 -7.95
C ASN A 142 10.14 20.45 -7.17
N ARG A 143 9.06 19.85 -7.71
CA ARG A 143 8.21 18.93 -6.98
C ARG A 143 7.75 17.77 -7.81
N GLY A 144 7.47 16.68 -7.10
CA GLY A 144 6.73 15.58 -7.66
C GLY A 144 5.33 16.02 -8.09
N THR A 145 5.01 15.80 -9.36
CA THR A 145 3.69 16.07 -9.93
C THR A 145 2.83 14.84 -9.99
N GLU A 146 3.47 13.68 -10.02
CA GLU A 146 2.83 12.38 -10.13
C GLU A 146 3.66 11.33 -9.40
N ALA A 147 2.99 10.40 -8.74
CA ALA A 147 3.60 9.17 -8.24
C ALA A 147 2.62 8.02 -8.40
N GLU A 148 3.02 6.99 -9.12
CA GLU A 148 2.29 5.74 -9.23
C GLU A 148 3.22 4.60 -8.79
N LEU A 149 2.72 3.72 -7.96
CA LEU A 149 3.37 2.48 -7.56
C LEU A 149 2.35 1.36 -7.65
N PHE A 150 2.67 0.33 -8.37
CA PHE A 150 1.90 -0.90 -8.47
C PHE A 150 2.77 -2.07 -8.05
N ASP A 151 2.28 -2.93 -7.17
CA ASP A 151 2.97 -4.11 -6.67
C ASP A 151 2.04 -5.32 -6.70
N ILE A 152 2.55 -6.47 -7.13
CA ILE A 152 1.90 -7.77 -7.01
C ILE A 152 2.82 -8.69 -6.23
N ASP A 153 2.30 -9.31 -5.19
CA ASP A 153 2.97 -10.34 -4.40
C ASP A 153 2.38 -11.72 -4.69
N ILE A 154 3.21 -12.64 -5.11
CA ILE A 154 2.91 -14.07 -5.26
C ILE A 154 3.59 -14.78 -4.09
N ASN A 155 2.79 -15.31 -3.15
CA ASN A 155 3.27 -15.83 -1.88
C ASN A 155 2.89 -17.32 -1.67
N PRO A 156 3.65 -18.27 -2.22
CA PRO A 156 3.56 -19.67 -1.81
C PRO A 156 4.00 -19.83 -0.35
N CYS A 157 3.26 -20.61 0.42
CA CYS A 157 3.49 -20.79 1.85
C CYS A 157 3.05 -22.15 2.35
N PHE A 158 3.49 -22.50 3.56
CA PHE A 158 3.11 -23.70 4.27
C PHE A 158 2.74 -23.39 5.73
N ALA A 159 2.02 -24.32 6.36
CA ALA A 159 1.83 -24.37 7.80
C ALA A 159 2.04 -25.78 8.33
N TRP A 160 2.55 -25.84 9.55
CA TRP A 160 2.77 -27.06 10.30
C TRP A 160 2.17 -26.95 11.71
N LYS A 161 1.33 -27.94 12.06
CA LYS A 161 0.65 -28.06 13.34
C LYS A 161 1.09 -29.35 14.02
N PRO A 162 2.13 -29.33 14.89
CA PRO A 162 2.56 -30.52 15.61
C PRO A 162 1.57 -31.00 16.68
N ASN A 163 0.75 -30.07 17.20
CA ASN A 163 -0.29 -30.33 18.20
C ASN A 163 -1.37 -29.25 18.17
N ASP A 164 -2.41 -29.38 18.98
CA ASP A 164 -3.53 -28.45 18.98
C ASP A 164 -3.23 -27.10 19.66
N PHE A 165 -2.14 -27.00 20.41
CA PHE A 165 -1.72 -25.78 21.10
C PHE A 165 -0.90 -24.85 20.19
N PHE A 166 -0.07 -25.40 19.29
CA PHE A 166 0.95 -24.66 18.54
C PHE A 166 0.86 -24.91 17.04
N SER A 167 1.00 -23.87 16.25
CA SER A 167 1.30 -23.98 14.83
C SER A 167 2.35 -22.96 14.39
N PHE A 168 3.07 -23.32 13.33
CA PHE A 168 4.09 -22.51 12.66
C PHE A 168 3.81 -22.47 11.17
N GLY A 169 4.12 -21.35 10.52
CA GLY A 169 4.02 -21.25 9.07
C GLY A 169 5.06 -20.32 8.49
N GLY A 170 5.33 -20.49 7.20
CA GLY A 170 6.27 -19.65 6.48
C GLY A 170 6.00 -19.64 4.99
N GLY A 171 6.51 -18.64 4.30
CA GLY A 171 6.35 -18.47 2.87
C GLY A 171 7.44 -17.62 2.24
N ILE A 172 7.50 -17.69 0.91
CA ILE A 172 8.35 -16.86 0.07
C ILE A 172 7.45 -15.85 -0.65
N SER A 173 7.83 -14.59 -0.60
CA SER A 173 7.15 -13.49 -1.28
C SER A 173 7.92 -13.15 -2.56
N LEU A 174 7.31 -13.32 -3.71
CA LEU A 174 7.86 -12.93 -5.01
C LEU A 174 7.06 -11.73 -5.51
N GLN A 175 7.70 -10.55 -5.51
CA GLN A 175 7.03 -9.29 -5.83
C GLN A 175 7.47 -8.75 -7.18
N TYR A 176 6.48 -8.38 -8.00
CA TYR A 176 6.67 -7.53 -9.18
C TYR A 176 6.19 -6.13 -8.85
N ALA A 177 7.07 -5.14 -8.97
CA ALA A 177 6.71 -3.75 -8.76
C ALA A 177 7.00 -2.91 -9.99
N LYS A 178 6.09 -1.98 -10.30
CA LYS A 178 6.24 -0.95 -11.33
C LYS A 178 6.01 0.40 -10.69
N ALA A 179 6.93 1.35 -10.96
CA ALA A 179 6.82 2.71 -10.46
C ALA A 179 6.85 3.72 -11.62
N LYS A 180 6.09 4.81 -11.44
CA LYS A 180 6.14 6.00 -12.28
C LYS A 180 6.21 7.22 -11.38
N LEU A 181 7.16 8.11 -11.61
CA LEU A 181 7.34 9.34 -10.87
C LEU A 181 7.46 10.50 -11.84
N GLY A 182 6.63 11.52 -11.65
CA GLY A 182 6.67 12.75 -12.43
C GLY A 182 7.20 13.91 -11.60
N LEU A 183 7.96 14.79 -12.21
CA LEU A 183 8.44 16.02 -11.57
C LEU A 183 8.51 17.17 -12.56
N ASP A 184 8.22 18.37 -12.08
CA ASP A 184 8.52 19.61 -12.78
C ASP A 184 9.79 20.25 -12.22
N ALA A 185 10.70 20.63 -13.11
CA ALA A 185 11.96 21.26 -12.76
C ALA A 185 11.91 22.77 -12.97
N PHE A 186 12.43 23.52 -11.99
CA PHE A 186 12.47 24.99 -12.03
C PHE A 186 13.87 25.49 -11.67
N ASN A 187 14.30 26.54 -12.34
CA ASN A 187 15.53 27.25 -12.05
C ASN A 187 15.21 28.60 -11.37
N PRO A 188 15.54 28.79 -10.10
CA PRO A 188 15.21 30.00 -9.36
C PRO A 188 16.09 31.21 -9.72
N TYR A 189 17.21 30.99 -10.41
CA TYR A 189 18.17 32.04 -10.72
C TYR A 189 17.78 32.82 -11.98
N PRO A 190 18.21 34.09 -12.10
CA PRO A 190 17.95 34.88 -13.31
C PRO A 190 18.55 34.24 -14.57
N ALA A 191 17.88 34.43 -15.69
CA ALA A 191 18.38 34.01 -16.98
C ALA A 191 19.64 34.81 -17.38
N SER A 192 20.60 34.11 -18.00
CA SER A 192 21.84 34.67 -18.53
C SER A 192 22.33 33.80 -19.70
N GLU A 193 23.36 34.24 -20.40
CA GLU A 193 24.00 33.41 -21.42
C GLU A 193 24.47 32.03 -20.88
N LYS A 194 24.91 32.00 -19.62
CA LYS A 194 25.32 30.77 -18.95
C LYS A 194 24.17 30.01 -18.27
N ASN A 195 23.01 30.63 -18.15
CA ASN A 195 21.81 30.09 -17.51
C ASN A 195 20.55 30.43 -18.33
N PRO A 196 20.40 29.90 -19.54
CA PRO A 196 19.33 30.28 -20.45
C PRO A 196 17.93 29.87 -19.95
N TYR A 197 17.85 28.91 -19.02
CA TYR A 197 16.60 28.41 -18.44
C TYR A 197 16.21 29.09 -17.12
N GLY A 198 16.88 30.18 -16.75
CA GLY A 198 16.57 30.96 -15.57
C GLY A 198 15.31 31.81 -15.75
N ARG A 199 15.00 32.57 -14.68
CA ARG A 199 13.87 33.50 -14.68
C ARG A 199 14.10 34.64 -15.64
N SER A 200 13.10 34.91 -16.46
CA SER A 200 13.08 36.01 -17.44
C SER A 200 11.66 36.58 -17.59
N ALA A 201 11.49 37.62 -18.39
CA ALA A 201 10.17 38.16 -18.69
C ALA A 201 9.24 37.15 -19.38
N THR A 202 9.80 36.22 -20.17
CA THR A 202 9.07 35.14 -20.85
C THR A 202 8.99 33.84 -20.05
N ASN A 203 9.79 33.71 -18.98
CA ASN A 203 9.82 32.56 -18.09
C ASN A 203 9.94 33.03 -16.63
N PRO A 204 8.92 33.71 -16.07
CA PRO A 204 9.03 34.39 -14.78
C PRO A 204 9.24 33.41 -13.61
N ASN A 205 8.82 32.15 -13.76
CA ASN A 205 8.97 31.13 -12.76
C ASN A 205 10.25 30.30 -12.92
N GLY A 206 10.98 30.45 -14.07
CA GLY A 206 12.16 29.66 -14.37
C GLY A 206 11.84 28.19 -14.69
N TYR A 207 10.68 27.89 -15.27
CA TYR A 207 10.32 26.52 -15.64
C TYR A 207 11.33 25.93 -16.62
N MET A 208 11.88 24.79 -16.28
CA MET A 208 12.92 24.11 -17.06
C MET A 208 12.37 22.94 -17.86
N GLY A 209 11.29 22.35 -17.45
CA GLY A 209 10.69 21.21 -18.13
C GLY A 209 10.08 20.19 -17.16
N HIS A 210 9.53 19.13 -17.76
CA HIS A 210 8.93 18.00 -17.07
C HIS A 210 9.79 16.76 -17.23
N GLY A 211 10.02 16.05 -16.10
CA GLY A 211 10.68 14.77 -16.05
C GLY A 211 9.69 13.67 -15.64
N GLU A 212 9.74 12.53 -16.33
CA GLU A 212 8.98 11.33 -16.04
C GLU A 212 9.93 10.15 -15.86
N GLU A 213 9.98 9.57 -14.69
CA GLU A 213 10.72 8.35 -14.37
C GLU A 213 9.79 7.15 -14.41
N THR A 214 10.14 6.09 -15.13
CA THR A 214 9.40 4.82 -15.15
C THR A 214 10.36 3.66 -14.99
N GLY A 215 9.98 2.65 -14.22
CA GLY A 215 10.77 1.42 -14.09
C GLY A 215 10.00 0.32 -13.41
N ASP A 216 10.46 -0.91 -13.64
CA ASP A 216 9.89 -2.11 -13.03
C ASP A 216 10.98 -3.08 -12.56
N SER A 217 10.61 -3.96 -11.65
CA SER A 217 11.51 -4.99 -11.11
C SER A 217 10.78 -6.15 -10.49
N TRP A 218 11.42 -7.32 -10.53
CA TRP A 218 11.13 -8.43 -9.66
C TRP A 218 12.06 -8.41 -8.44
N ALA A 219 11.51 -8.70 -7.27
CA ALA A 219 12.26 -8.83 -6.04
C ALA A 219 11.61 -9.90 -5.16
N TRP A 220 12.29 -10.33 -4.12
CA TRP A 220 11.78 -11.36 -3.24
C TRP A 220 11.94 -11.00 -1.76
N GLY A 221 11.06 -11.55 -0.97
CA GLY A 221 11.04 -11.48 0.48
C GLY A 221 10.57 -12.81 1.07
N TRP A 222 10.22 -12.80 2.33
CA TRP A 222 9.73 -13.95 3.05
C TRP A 222 8.80 -13.54 4.19
N ASN A 223 7.98 -14.49 4.63
CA ASN A 223 7.14 -14.30 5.80
C ASN A 223 7.13 -15.56 6.66
N VAL A 224 6.98 -15.36 7.96
CA VAL A 224 6.84 -16.42 8.95
C VAL A 224 5.82 -16.04 9.99
N GLY A 225 5.26 -17.03 10.64
CA GLY A 225 4.37 -16.79 11.75
C GLY A 225 4.21 -17.99 12.66
N ILE A 226 3.80 -17.68 13.87
CA ILE A 226 3.41 -18.64 14.89
C ILE A 226 2.00 -18.35 15.37
N LEU A 227 1.33 -19.37 15.83
CA LEU A 227 0.02 -19.26 16.44
C LEU A 227 -0.05 -20.20 17.64
N LEU A 228 -0.60 -19.68 18.75
CA LEU A 228 -0.83 -20.38 19.98
C LEU A 228 -2.33 -20.46 20.25
N ARG A 229 -2.82 -21.64 20.67
CA ARG A 229 -4.21 -21.90 21.05
C ARG A 229 -4.26 -22.45 22.47
N PRO A 230 -4.11 -21.57 23.50
CA PRO A 230 -4.10 -22.02 24.90
C PRO A 230 -5.39 -22.70 25.34
N THR A 231 -6.51 -22.31 24.75
CA THR A 231 -7.84 -22.93 24.96
C THR A 231 -8.57 -23.05 23.62
N GLU A 232 -9.69 -23.75 23.61
CA GLU A 232 -10.54 -23.81 22.40
C GLU A 232 -11.07 -22.42 21.98
N LYS A 233 -11.22 -21.50 22.95
CA LYS A 233 -11.81 -20.17 22.78
C LYS A 233 -10.80 -19.03 22.65
N THR A 234 -9.52 -19.31 22.82
CA THR A 234 -8.50 -18.24 22.88
C THR A 234 -7.32 -18.58 21.97
N ARG A 235 -6.92 -17.60 21.17
CA ARG A 235 -5.78 -17.71 20.26
C ARG A 235 -4.91 -16.46 20.37
N PHE A 236 -3.60 -16.64 20.19
CA PHE A 236 -2.62 -15.57 20.05
C PHE A 236 -1.72 -15.87 18.87
N SER A 237 -1.32 -14.85 18.12
CA SER A 237 -0.42 -15.03 17.01
C SER A 237 0.58 -13.88 16.89
N ILE A 238 1.75 -14.22 16.34
CA ILE A 238 2.74 -13.24 15.88
C ILE A 238 3.18 -13.68 14.50
N SER A 239 3.24 -12.74 13.57
CA SER A 239 3.79 -12.95 12.24
C SER A 239 4.70 -11.81 11.83
N TYR A 240 5.65 -12.12 10.96
CA TYR A 240 6.62 -11.20 10.39
C TYR A 240 6.64 -11.34 8.88
N ARG A 241 6.65 -10.22 8.18
CA ARG A 241 6.90 -10.12 6.73
C ARG A 241 8.12 -9.24 6.50
N SER A 242 9.09 -9.76 5.76
CA SER A 242 10.35 -9.06 5.50
C SER A 242 10.17 -7.87 4.57
N ALA A 243 11.01 -6.87 4.74
CA ALA A 243 11.23 -5.84 3.73
C ALA A 243 11.64 -6.46 2.39
N VAL A 244 11.21 -5.82 1.30
CA VAL A 244 11.62 -6.15 -0.07
C VAL A 244 12.32 -4.95 -0.68
N LYS A 245 13.46 -5.18 -1.33
CA LYS A 245 14.24 -4.12 -2.00
C LYS A 245 14.09 -4.24 -3.50
N HIS A 246 13.30 -3.36 -4.08
CA HIS A 246 13.12 -3.22 -5.52
C HIS A 246 14.24 -2.37 -6.11
N LYS A 247 14.90 -2.90 -7.14
CA LYS A 247 15.87 -2.19 -7.98
C LYS A 247 15.30 -2.13 -9.39
N ALA A 248 14.34 -1.24 -9.58
CA ALA A 248 13.67 -1.08 -10.85
C ALA A 248 14.62 -0.50 -11.90
N THR A 249 14.55 -1.04 -13.10
CA THR A 249 15.25 -0.52 -14.28
C THR A 249 14.23 0.03 -15.26
N GLY A 250 14.56 1.13 -15.90
CA GLY A 250 13.63 1.77 -16.81
C GLY A 250 14.21 2.99 -17.51
N HIS A 251 13.41 4.02 -17.63
CA HIS A 251 13.78 5.21 -18.38
C HIS A 251 13.29 6.48 -17.65
N PHE A 252 14.16 7.47 -17.69
CA PHE A 252 13.84 8.85 -17.41
C PHE A 252 13.60 9.59 -18.73
N LYS A 253 12.41 10.15 -18.91
CA LYS A 253 12.09 11.06 -20.00
C LYS A 253 12.13 12.48 -19.46
N PHE A 254 12.77 13.36 -20.18
CA PHE A 254 12.76 14.79 -19.89
C PHE A 254 12.33 15.55 -21.14
N SER A 255 11.42 16.49 -20.95
CA SER A 255 10.95 17.37 -22.02
C SER A 255 10.86 18.81 -21.55
N ASN A 256 11.35 19.72 -22.38
CA ASN A 256 11.14 21.15 -22.24
C ASN A 256 10.86 21.76 -23.63
N PRO A 257 10.55 23.08 -23.73
CA PRO A 257 10.28 23.73 -25.01
C PRO A 257 11.42 23.65 -26.05
N TYR A 258 12.65 23.33 -25.61
CA TYR A 258 13.84 23.39 -26.47
C TYR A 258 14.38 22.01 -26.81
N PHE A 259 14.19 21.02 -25.96
CA PHE A 259 14.66 19.66 -26.26
C PHE A 259 13.85 18.61 -25.48
N SER A 260 13.90 17.38 -25.96
CA SER A 260 13.40 16.20 -25.27
C SER A 260 14.42 15.07 -25.33
N GLY A 261 14.47 14.25 -24.30
CA GLY A 261 15.37 13.11 -24.22
C GLY A 261 14.78 11.95 -23.42
N LYS A 262 15.26 10.74 -23.72
CA LYS A 262 14.94 9.51 -23.00
C LYS A 262 16.24 8.85 -22.59
N TYR A 263 16.42 8.65 -21.31
CA TYR A 263 17.67 8.21 -20.70
C TYR A 263 17.46 6.95 -19.88
N PRO A 264 18.36 5.96 -19.94
CA PRO A 264 18.30 4.81 -19.05
C PRO A 264 18.37 5.23 -17.59
N SER A 265 17.56 4.58 -16.74
CA SER A 265 17.49 4.91 -15.33
C SER A 265 17.36 3.68 -14.43
N LYS A 266 17.67 3.89 -13.16
CA LYS A 266 17.49 2.92 -12.08
C LYS A 266 16.83 3.60 -10.89
N VAL A 267 15.76 2.99 -10.38
CA VAL A 267 15.06 3.44 -9.18
C VAL A 267 15.22 2.38 -8.10
N THR A 268 15.62 2.78 -6.91
CA THR A 268 15.64 1.87 -5.75
C THR A 268 14.61 2.30 -4.75
N ILE A 269 13.68 1.38 -4.44
CA ILE A 269 12.62 1.54 -3.44
C ILE A 269 12.70 0.34 -2.49
N LYS A 270 12.55 0.57 -1.20
CA LYS A 270 12.51 -0.49 -0.20
C LYS A 270 11.18 -0.44 0.54
N THR A 271 10.52 -1.58 0.72
CA THR A 271 9.31 -1.69 1.53
C THR A 271 9.65 -1.90 3.02
N PRO A 272 8.74 -1.64 3.96
CA PRO A 272 9.00 -1.88 5.38
C PRO A 272 8.97 -3.37 5.75
N ASP A 273 9.75 -3.73 6.77
CA ASP A 273 9.45 -4.94 7.56
C ASP A 273 8.15 -4.72 8.33
N THR A 274 7.34 -5.76 8.44
CA THR A 274 6.04 -5.66 9.14
C THR A 274 5.86 -6.81 10.13
N VAL A 275 5.44 -6.49 11.34
CA VAL A 275 5.08 -7.44 12.39
C VAL A 275 3.61 -7.26 12.73
N TYR A 276 2.86 -8.35 12.80
CA TYR A 276 1.51 -8.40 13.33
C TYR A 276 1.51 -9.22 14.61
N ALA A 277 0.87 -8.72 15.65
CA ALA A 277 0.55 -9.45 16.88
C ALA A 277 -0.97 -9.39 17.07
N SER A 278 -1.63 -10.55 17.09
CA SER A 278 -3.09 -10.62 17.16
C SER A 278 -3.54 -11.53 18.29
N GLY A 279 -4.68 -11.15 18.88
CA GLY A 279 -5.41 -11.94 19.87
C GLY A 279 -6.86 -12.15 19.45
N LEU A 280 -7.41 -13.30 19.82
CA LEU A 280 -8.80 -13.67 19.59
C LEU A 280 -9.37 -14.34 20.84
N TRP A 281 -10.59 -13.95 21.19
CA TRP A 281 -11.36 -14.58 22.27
C TRP A 281 -12.81 -14.78 21.85
N GLU A 282 -13.25 -16.05 21.83
CA GLU A 282 -14.65 -16.43 21.66
C GLU A 282 -15.37 -16.23 23.00
N ALA A 283 -15.85 -14.99 23.24
CA ALA A 283 -16.46 -14.57 24.49
C ALA A 283 -17.77 -15.32 24.79
N THR A 284 -18.55 -15.62 23.73
CA THR A 284 -19.74 -16.48 23.76
C THR A 284 -19.76 -17.37 22.52
N ASN A 285 -20.78 -18.23 22.39
CA ASN A 285 -20.95 -19.05 21.17
C ASN A 285 -21.23 -18.20 19.90
N ASN A 286 -21.66 -16.96 20.10
CA ASN A 286 -22.04 -16.08 19.00
C ASN A 286 -21.13 -14.84 18.88
N LEU A 287 -20.38 -14.49 19.93
CA LEU A 287 -19.55 -13.28 19.96
C LEU A 287 -18.07 -13.64 20.04
N THR A 288 -17.32 -13.21 19.04
CA THR A 288 -15.85 -13.28 19.01
C THR A 288 -15.28 -11.87 19.06
N LEU A 289 -14.34 -11.64 19.95
CA LEU A 289 -13.58 -10.39 20.07
C LEU A 289 -12.17 -10.59 19.52
N THR A 290 -11.68 -9.60 18.82
CA THR A 290 -10.35 -9.63 18.20
C THR A 290 -9.59 -8.34 18.47
N GLY A 291 -8.26 -8.45 18.56
CA GLY A 291 -7.35 -7.32 18.65
C GLY A 291 -6.12 -7.57 17.80
N THR A 292 -5.57 -6.51 17.18
CA THR A 292 -4.33 -6.58 16.42
C THR A 292 -3.47 -5.36 16.69
N ILE A 293 -2.19 -5.57 16.85
CA ILE A 293 -1.15 -4.55 16.83
C ILE A 293 -0.27 -4.86 15.63
N ARG A 294 -0.09 -3.88 14.73
CA ARG A 294 0.86 -3.95 13.62
C ARG A 294 1.97 -2.94 13.83
N TRP A 295 3.21 -3.37 13.67
CA TRP A 295 4.37 -2.50 13.59
C TRP A 295 4.99 -2.58 12.20
N ALA A 296 5.29 -1.42 11.59
CA ALA A 296 5.94 -1.32 10.30
C ALA A 296 7.23 -0.50 10.39
N LYS A 297 8.35 -1.07 9.92
CA LYS A 297 9.68 -0.46 9.98
C LYS A 297 9.92 0.46 8.78
N TRP A 298 9.20 1.58 8.74
CA TRP A 298 9.29 2.56 7.66
C TRP A 298 10.64 3.28 7.58
N GLN A 299 11.44 3.30 8.64
CA GLN A 299 12.82 3.78 8.60
C GLN A 299 13.66 3.08 7.52
N ASN A 300 13.31 1.87 7.09
CA ASN A 300 13.97 1.21 5.98
C ASN A 300 13.68 1.85 4.62
N CYS A 301 12.64 2.68 4.52
CA CYS A 301 12.11 3.27 3.29
C CYS A 301 12.32 4.78 3.23
N HIS A 302 13.19 5.34 4.06
CA HIS A 302 13.36 6.79 4.23
C HIS A 302 13.94 7.50 3.01
N GLU A 303 14.45 6.77 2.02
CA GLU A 303 15.06 7.35 0.82
C GLU A 303 14.75 6.53 -0.43
N TRP A 304 14.30 7.20 -1.47
CA TRP A 304 14.23 6.67 -2.83
C TRP A 304 15.37 7.25 -3.66
N THR A 305 16.11 6.40 -4.35
CA THR A 305 17.24 6.84 -5.15
C THR A 305 16.94 6.65 -6.64
N LEU A 306 17.07 7.72 -7.41
CA LEU A 306 16.91 7.72 -8.85
C LEU A 306 18.27 8.04 -9.48
N ARG A 307 18.72 7.19 -10.39
CA ARG A 307 20.04 7.29 -11.04
C ARG A 307 19.85 7.17 -12.54
N GLN A 308 20.04 8.29 -13.25
CA GLN A 308 19.95 8.38 -14.68
C GLN A 308 21.36 8.32 -15.31
N SER A 309 21.46 7.83 -16.52
CA SER A 309 22.72 7.80 -17.27
C SER A 309 22.57 8.43 -18.65
N GLY A 310 23.58 9.18 -19.06
CA GLY A 310 23.60 9.83 -20.39
C GLY A 310 22.78 11.11 -20.49
N VAL A 311 22.29 11.66 -19.38
CA VAL A 311 21.68 13.00 -19.37
C VAL A 311 22.76 14.04 -19.73
N PRO A 312 22.50 14.97 -20.66
CA PRO A 312 23.49 15.96 -21.06
C PRO A 312 24.08 16.74 -19.87
N ALA A 313 25.40 16.95 -19.90
CA ALA A 313 26.13 17.67 -18.87
C ALA A 313 25.91 19.20 -18.93
N ILE A 314 24.65 19.61 -19.05
CA ILE A 314 24.24 21.00 -18.95
C ILE A 314 24.09 21.30 -17.45
N PRO A 315 24.70 22.37 -16.90
CA PRO A 315 24.67 22.64 -15.45
C PRO A 315 23.27 22.58 -14.82
N ALA A 316 22.26 23.06 -15.54
CA ALA A 316 20.86 23.05 -15.12
C ALA A 316 20.24 21.63 -15.05
N LEU A 317 20.75 20.66 -15.81
CA LEU A 317 20.24 19.29 -15.88
C LEU A 317 21.10 18.29 -15.13
N SER A 318 22.33 18.66 -14.76
CA SER A 318 23.24 17.75 -14.05
C SER A 318 22.67 17.25 -12.71
N ALA A 319 21.87 18.08 -12.05
CA ALA A 319 21.13 17.70 -10.83
C ALA A 319 20.13 16.58 -11.05
N LEU A 320 19.65 16.38 -12.29
CA LEU A 320 18.70 15.30 -12.62
C LEU A 320 19.36 13.92 -12.74
N ASN A 321 20.71 13.85 -12.83
CA ASN A 321 21.43 12.58 -12.94
C ASN A 321 21.34 11.73 -11.68
N ASN A 322 21.24 12.38 -10.52
CA ASN A 322 21.20 11.72 -9.22
C ASN A 322 20.16 12.45 -8.36
N ILE A 323 19.00 11.85 -8.22
CA ILE A 323 17.92 12.39 -7.40
C ILE A 323 17.75 11.45 -6.21
N ASP A 324 17.88 12.01 -5.00
CA ASP A 324 17.58 11.31 -3.76
C ASP A 324 16.37 11.98 -3.11
N ILE A 325 15.27 11.24 -3.04
CA ILE A 325 14.03 11.72 -2.41
C ILE A 325 14.03 11.17 -0.99
N ARG A 326 14.29 12.04 -0.02
CA ARG A 326 14.32 11.69 1.40
C ARG A 326 12.97 11.93 2.03
N HIS A 327 12.41 10.91 2.63
CA HIS A 327 11.09 10.96 3.27
C HIS A 327 11.17 11.13 4.79
N HIS A 328 12.31 10.83 5.41
CA HIS A 328 12.50 10.83 6.87
C HIS A 328 11.38 10.12 7.62
N TYR A 329 11.03 8.90 7.15
CA TYR A 329 9.99 8.11 7.76
C TYR A 329 10.41 7.57 9.12
N ARG A 330 9.48 7.61 10.09
CA ARG A 330 9.55 6.88 11.35
C ARG A 330 8.83 5.53 11.24
N ASN A 331 9.12 4.63 12.17
CA ASN A 331 8.36 3.39 12.30
C ASN A 331 6.95 3.72 12.80
N THR A 332 5.95 2.96 12.34
CA THR A 332 4.55 3.21 12.65
C THR A 332 3.90 2.04 13.35
N TRP A 333 2.88 2.37 14.14
CA TRP A 333 2.00 1.42 14.80
C TRP A 333 0.57 1.56 14.27
N LEU A 334 -0.10 0.41 14.18
CA LEU A 334 -1.55 0.34 14.00
C LEU A 334 -2.11 -0.48 15.16
N PHE A 335 -3.18 0.03 15.78
CA PHE A 335 -3.90 -0.64 16.84
C PHE A 335 -5.34 -0.84 16.39
N ALA A 336 -5.82 -2.09 16.38
CA ALA A 336 -7.15 -2.43 15.91
C ALA A 336 -7.89 -3.30 16.94
N LEU A 337 -9.17 -3.01 17.12
CA LEU A 337 -10.12 -3.80 17.90
C LEU A 337 -11.35 -4.09 17.05
N GLY A 338 -11.89 -5.29 17.17
CA GLY A 338 -13.06 -5.70 16.41
C GLY A 338 -13.83 -6.82 17.07
N ALA A 339 -15.04 -7.01 16.55
CA ALA A 339 -15.93 -8.06 16.99
C ALA A 339 -16.67 -8.68 15.80
N ASP A 340 -16.92 -9.98 15.90
CA ASP A 340 -17.83 -10.73 15.03
C ASP A 340 -19.02 -11.21 15.87
N TYR A 341 -20.21 -11.07 15.31
CA TYR A 341 -21.43 -11.60 15.89
C TYR A 341 -22.12 -12.53 14.92
N LYS A 342 -22.18 -13.81 15.28
CA LYS A 342 -22.90 -14.85 14.53
C LYS A 342 -24.40 -14.74 14.85
N ILE A 343 -25.18 -14.21 13.91
CA ILE A 343 -26.64 -14.09 14.07
C ILE A 343 -27.29 -15.48 13.99
N ASN A 344 -26.83 -16.29 13.03
CA ASN A 344 -27.24 -17.67 12.80
C ASN A 344 -26.16 -18.40 11.97
N ASP A 345 -26.40 -19.60 11.49
CA ASP A 345 -25.44 -20.37 10.70
C ASP A 345 -25.13 -19.75 9.33
N GLN A 346 -26.02 -18.92 8.81
CA GLN A 346 -25.84 -18.25 7.53
C GLN A 346 -25.22 -16.87 7.67
N TRP A 347 -25.62 -16.08 8.67
CA TRP A 347 -25.24 -14.68 8.80
C TRP A 347 -24.25 -14.44 9.96
N THR A 348 -23.13 -13.78 9.63
CA THR A 348 -22.21 -13.19 10.59
C THR A 348 -22.04 -11.71 10.24
N VAL A 349 -22.21 -10.84 11.21
CA VAL A 349 -21.90 -9.40 11.10
C VAL A 349 -20.66 -9.07 11.89
N ARG A 350 -19.95 -8.03 11.47
CA ARG A 350 -18.72 -7.62 12.16
C ARG A 350 -18.57 -6.11 12.16
N GLY A 351 -17.77 -5.63 13.11
CA GLY A 351 -17.41 -4.22 13.19
C GLY A 351 -16.05 -4.05 13.83
N GLY A 352 -15.42 -2.93 13.55
CA GLY A 352 -14.11 -2.64 14.12
C GLY A 352 -13.74 -1.18 14.08
N VAL A 353 -12.74 -0.85 14.89
CA VAL A 353 -12.08 0.45 14.96
C VAL A 353 -10.59 0.25 14.99
N ALA A 354 -9.85 1.11 14.29
CA ALA A 354 -8.40 1.12 14.36
C ALA A 354 -7.85 2.55 14.33
N TYR A 355 -6.66 2.70 14.87
CA TYR A 355 -5.84 3.90 14.77
C TYR A 355 -4.50 3.52 14.16
N GLU A 356 -4.02 4.32 13.22
CA GLU A 356 -2.72 4.15 12.57
C GLU A 356 -1.93 5.44 12.58
N GLU A 357 -0.67 5.34 12.96
CA GLU A 357 0.28 6.45 12.95
C GLU A 357 0.77 6.77 11.54
N CYS A 358 1.02 8.05 11.30
CA CYS A 358 1.69 8.57 10.12
C CYS A 358 3.16 8.13 10.06
N ALA A 359 3.64 7.74 8.88
CA ALA A 359 5.06 7.44 8.67
C ALA A 359 5.93 8.68 8.61
N VAL A 360 5.40 9.83 8.19
CA VAL A 360 6.14 11.10 8.13
C VAL A 360 6.37 11.64 9.54
N ASP A 361 7.64 11.67 9.97
CA ASP A 361 8.03 12.15 11.30
C ASP A 361 7.98 13.68 11.38
N ASP A 362 8.61 14.36 10.42
CA ASP A 362 8.60 15.82 10.30
C ASP A 362 7.86 16.24 9.03
N GLN A 363 6.83 17.08 9.19
CA GLN A 363 5.99 17.56 8.10
C GLN A 363 6.77 18.28 6.99
N SER A 364 7.97 18.82 7.28
CA SER A 364 8.85 19.45 6.30
C SER A 364 9.35 18.47 5.21
N TYR A 365 9.36 17.18 5.49
CA TYR A 365 9.73 16.12 4.54
C TYR A 365 8.53 15.46 3.85
N ARG A 366 7.31 15.91 4.14
CA ARG A 366 6.12 15.39 3.46
C ARG A 366 6.14 15.83 2.00
N VAL A 367 6.04 14.85 1.09
CA VAL A 367 5.91 15.10 -0.35
C VAL A 367 4.44 15.15 -0.75
N ALA A 368 4.09 16.04 -1.70
CA ALA A 368 2.71 16.17 -2.14
C ALA A 368 2.13 14.88 -2.72
N THR A 369 2.96 14.12 -3.41
CA THR A 369 2.58 12.88 -4.09
C THR A 369 2.40 11.68 -3.17
N ILE A 370 2.77 11.78 -1.89
CA ILE A 370 2.51 10.76 -0.86
C ILE A 370 1.86 11.46 0.34
N PRO A 371 0.58 11.79 0.24
CA PRO A 371 -0.15 12.43 1.33
C PRO A 371 -0.33 11.39 2.46
N ASP A 372 0.23 11.68 3.62
CA ASP A 372 0.17 10.80 4.77
C ASP A 372 -0.18 11.58 6.04
N GLY A 373 -0.86 10.95 6.98
CA GLY A 373 -1.28 11.51 8.26
C GLY A 373 -1.78 10.41 9.18
N ASP A 374 -1.86 10.70 10.48
CA ASP A 374 -2.51 9.79 11.43
C ASP A 374 -3.96 9.55 11.02
N ARG A 375 -4.48 8.33 11.26
CA ARG A 375 -5.79 7.91 10.76
C ARG A 375 -6.60 7.16 11.79
N LEU A 376 -7.89 7.39 11.73
CA LEU A 376 -8.91 6.60 12.42
C LEU A 376 -9.69 5.79 11.38
N PHE A 377 -9.91 4.53 11.67
CA PHE A 377 -10.68 3.60 10.84
C PHE A 377 -11.94 3.17 11.59
N LEU A 378 -13.08 3.22 10.89
CA LEU A 378 -14.35 2.70 11.38
C LEU A 378 -14.93 1.76 10.33
N SER A 379 -15.24 0.52 10.71
CA SER A 379 -15.66 -0.49 9.76
C SER A 379 -16.89 -1.28 10.19
N LEU A 380 -17.60 -1.76 9.17
CA LEU A 380 -18.69 -2.72 9.28
C LEU A 380 -18.52 -3.77 8.18
N GLY A 381 -18.93 -4.99 8.46
CA GLY A 381 -18.91 -6.07 7.47
C GLY A 381 -19.95 -7.13 7.74
N ALA A 382 -20.23 -7.93 6.73
CA ALA A 382 -21.14 -9.07 6.83
C ALA A 382 -20.65 -10.23 5.98
N SER A 383 -20.90 -11.44 6.44
CA SER A 383 -20.75 -12.68 5.67
C SER A 383 -22.10 -13.39 5.54
N TYR A 384 -22.32 -13.99 4.39
CA TYR A 384 -23.45 -14.87 4.15
C TYR A 384 -22.99 -16.23 3.60
N ASN A 385 -23.30 -17.30 4.29
CA ASN A 385 -23.06 -18.67 3.86
C ASN A 385 -24.30 -19.18 3.11
N PHE A 386 -24.19 -19.38 1.79
CA PHE A 386 -25.26 -19.93 0.97
C PHE A 386 -25.52 -21.41 1.34
N ASP A 387 -24.41 -22.13 1.53
CA ASP A 387 -24.37 -23.53 1.91
C ASP A 387 -23.02 -23.87 2.60
N LYS A 388 -22.69 -25.15 2.72
CA LYS A 388 -21.42 -25.61 3.28
C LYS A 388 -20.19 -25.33 2.40
N HIS A 389 -20.39 -24.92 1.16
CA HIS A 389 -19.35 -24.70 0.17
C HIS A 389 -19.16 -23.20 -0.17
N TRP A 390 -20.26 -22.48 -0.41
CA TRP A 390 -20.22 -21.11 -0.88
C TRP A 390 -20.53 -20.09 0.20
N SER A 391 -19.71 -19.06 0.26
CA SER A 391 -19.97 -17.88 1.08
C SER A 391 -19.52 -16.60 0.37
N VAL A 392 -20.21 -15.51 0.68
CA VAL A 392 -19.90 -14.15 0.24
C VAL A 392 -19.66 -13.25 1.45
N ASP A 393 -18.66 -12.38 1.34
CA ASP A 393 -18.35 -11.38 2.34
C ASP A 393 -18.41 -10.00 1.72
N THR A 394 -18.90 -9.03 2.49
CA THR A 394 -18.88 -7.61 2.13
C THR A 394 -18.44 -6.77 3.32
N ALA A 395 -17.80 -5.65 3.04
CA ALA A 395 -17.36 -4.72 4.08
C ALA A 395 -17.37 -3.29 3.56
N LEU A 396 -17.50 -2.37 4.52
CA LEU A 396 -17.38 -0.93 4.34
C LEU A 396 -16.49 -0.40 5.46
N LEU A 397 -15.50 0.41 5.10
CA LEU A 397 -14.58 1.02 6.04
C LEU A 397 -14.43 2.51 5.67
N TRP A 398 -14.64 3.37 6.67
CA TRP A 398 -14.36 4.79 6.60
C TRP A 398 -13.00 5.07 7.21
N VAL A 399 -12.14 5.78 6.49
CA VAL A 399 -10.84 6.28 6.94
C VAL A 399 -10.95 7.77 7.15
N GLN A 400 -10.67 8.24 8.36
CA GLN A 400 -10.60 9.66 8.69
C GLN A 400 -9.16 10.06 9.02
N GLY A 401 -8.59 10.96 8.22
CA GLY A 401 -7.32 11.61 8.56
C GLY A 401 -7.46 12.47 9.81
N LEU A 402 -6.49 12.39 10.71
CA LEU A 402 -6.44 13.12 11.96
C LEU A 402 -5.39 14.23 11.91
N GLY A 403 -5.67 15.33 12.58
CA GLY A 403 -4.77 16.48 12.64
C GLY A 403 -4.72 17.31 11.35
N THR A 404 -3.72 18.16 11.26
CA THR A 404 -3.44 18.99 10.08
C THR A 404 -2.23 18.44 9.35
N SER A 405 -2.44 17.97 8.13
CA SER A 405 -1.34 17.58 7.26
C SER A 405 -0.86 18.80 6.49
N GLU A 406 0.29 19.32 6.86
CA GLU A 406 0.90 20.48 6.22
C GLU A 406 1.93 20.05 5.18
N PHE A 407 2.12 20.88 4.18
CA PHE A 407 3.07 20.68 3.10
C PHE A 407 4.01 21.87 3.00
N TYR A 408 5.32 21.57 3.04
CA TYR A 408 6.37 22.56 3.07
C TYR A 408 7.19 22.54 1.78
N GLN A 409 7.85 23.65 1.48
CA GLN A 409 8.84 23.69 0.42
C GLN A 409 10.00 22.79 0.80
N TYR A 410 10.17 21.71 0.04
CA TYR A 410 11.32 20.84 0.22
C TYR A 410 12.56 21.59 -0.23
N ASP A 411 13.44 21.90 0.72
CA ASP A 411 14.80 22.28 0.46
C ASP A 411 15.66 21.02 0.58
N HIS A 412 16.38 20.66 -0.48
CA HIS A 412 17.28 19.50 -0.49
C HIS A 412 18.47 19.65 0.50
N THR A 413 18.53 20.75 1.22
CA THR A 413 19.43 20.96 2.34
C THR A 413 18.85 20.33 3.61
N ASP A 414 19.69 19.84 4.49
CA ASP A 414 19.28 19.27 5.80
C ASP A 414 18.69 20.34 6.77
N ASN A 415 18.21 21.46 6.24
CA ASN A 415 17.61 22.54 7.01
C ASN A 415 16.07 22.44 6.95
N PRO A 416 15.41 21.94 8.01
CA PRO A 416 13.98 21.69 8.03
C PRO A 416 13.09 22.94 8.06
N LYS A 417 13.64 24.14 8.14
CA LYS A 417 12.88 25.41 8.23
C LYS A 417 12.47 25.93 6.84
N SER A 418 11.79 25.10 6.07
CA SER A 418 11.25 25.50 4.79
C SER A 418 9.90 26.22 4.94
N LYS A 419 9.60 27.09 3.99
CA LYS A 419 8.33 27.84 3.97
C LYS A 419 7.17 26.88 3.76
N ARG A 420 6.13 26.93 4.61
CA ARG A 420 4.88 26.21 4.34
C ARG A 420 4.28 26.69 3.02
N ILE A 421 3.88 25.74 2.18
CA ILE A 421 3.29 26.00 0.87
C ILE A 421 1.78 25.80 0.90
N GLY A 422 1.30 24.86 1.69
CA GLY A 422 -0.11 24.54 1.77
C GLY A 422 -0.43 23.47 2.81
N LYS A 423 -1.67 23.03 2.79
CA LYS A 423 -2.18 21.96 3.65
C LYS A 423 -3.25 21.15 2.94
N TRP A 424 -3.40 19.89 3.32
CA TRP A 424 -4.59 19.13 2.93
C TRP A 424 -5.78 19.62 3.72
N SER A 425 -6.81 20.10 3.02
CA SER A 425 -8.04 20.60 3.60
C SER A 425 -9.09 19.51 3.82
N THR A 426 -8.92 18.37 3.15
CA THR A 426 -9.78 17.18 3.23
C THR A 426 -8.88 15.97 3.16
N GLN A 427 -9.08 15.01 4.06
CA GLN A 427 -8.37 13.74 4.08
C GLN A 427 -9.27 12.65 4.66
N HIS A 428 -10.07 12.03 3.81
CA HIS A 428 -10.84 10.85 4.17
C HIS A 428 -10.92 9.90 2.98
N SER A 429 -11.16 8.63 3.25
CA SER A 429 -11.34 7.61 2.22
C SER A 429 -12.48 6.69 2.58
N LEU A 430 -13.16 6.19 1.55
CA LEU A 430 -14.15 5.14 1.68
C LEU A 430 -13.59 3.88 1.02
N ILE A 431 -13.49 2.82 1.80
CA ILE A 431 -12.98 1.52 1.34
C ILE A 431 -14.14 0.52 1.45
N TYR A 432 -14.37 -0.23 0.39
CA TYR A 432 -15.44 -1.22 0.35
C TYR A 432 -15.00 -2.47 -0.40
N GLY A 433 -15.55 -3.61 -0.05
CA GLY A 433 -15.10 -4.86 -0.64
C GLY A 433 -16.21 -5.89 -0.82
N LEU A 434 -15.98 -6.75 -1.80
CA LEU A 434 -16.75 -7.95 -2.06
C LEU A 434 -15.79 -9.12 -2.23
N GLN A 435 -16.09 -10.24 -1.59
CA GLN A 435 -15.26 -11.44 -1.58
C GLN A 435 -16.14 -12.68 -1.69
N LEU A 436 -15.71 -13.61 -2.51
CA LEU A 436 -16.35 -14.91 -2.69
C LEU A 436 -15.41 -16.01 -2.22
N ARG A 437 -15.92 -16.95 -1.43
CA ARG A 437 -15.16 -18.10 -0.93
C ARG A 437 -15.84 -19.40 -1.35
N TYR A 438 -15.00 -20.38 -1.65
CA TYR A 438 -15.46 -21.74 -1.94
C TYR A 438 -14.63 -22.77 -1.16
N LYS A 439 -15.34 -23.66 -0.48
CA LYS A 439 -14.77 -24.80 0.23
C LYS A 439 -15.17 -26.09 -0.50
N PHE A 440 -14.16 -26.85 -0.91
CA PHE A 440 -14.37 -28.15 -1.60
C PHE A 440 -14.82 -29.24 -0.65
#